data_a8625df71baa62affb88a47ee4c61a56
#
_entry.id   a8625df71baa62affb88a47ee4c61a56
#
_cell.length_a   1.000
_cell.length_b   1.000
_cell.length_c   1.000
_cell.angle_alpha   90.00
_cell.angle_beta   90.00
_cell.angle_gamma   90.00
#
_symmetry.space_group_name_H-M   'P 1'
#
loop_
_entity.id
_entity.type
_entity.pdbx_description
1 polymer ?
#
loop_
_entity_poly.entity_id
_entity_poly.type
_entity_poly.pdbx_seq_one_letter_code
_entity_poly.pdbx_strand_id
1 'polypeptide(L)'
;MLSEGANGNGTTPNDSILEAIFLQVSDSGAILNFPAGNFLFNETILVPDNIVIKGDGAEATTFTMDLGGSGHSFGINGAVNNSITTPFTDFAAKDDDFITVDDPSIFSIGDWIQIIQNDSSLITSAWANKTVGQIIQIKDVTTDKLFLESPLRLDYDLIRDPYVVKINPAKNVGIECLKILRLDDTSPSHTSNVSFSYAVNCWVNGIESENCTFSHVRANRSSNLHISKSYFHHGFDYGGGGRAYG
;
A
#
# COMPACT_ATOMS: atom_id res chain seq x y z
N MET A 1 -16.56 17.26 4.60
CA MET A 1 -15.27 17.97 4.38
C MET A 1 -15.42 19.49 4.22
N LEU A 2 -16.37 20.03 3.48
CA LEU A 2 -16.55 21.50 3.41
C LEU A 2 -16.87 22.13 4.76
N SER A 3 -17.63 21.46 5.62
CA SER A 3 -17.89 21.92 6.99
C SER A 3 -16.63 22.03 7.86
N GLU A 4 -15.60 21.29 7.51
CA GLU A 4 -14.29 21.29 8.18
C GLU A 4 -13.30 22.27 7.55
N GLY A 5 -13.74 23.08 6.60
CA GLY A 5 -12.95 24.13 5.95
C GLY A 5 -12.27 23.72 4.65
N ALA A 6 -12.46 22.50 4.15
CA ALA A 6 -11.92 22.10 2.84
C ALA A 6 -12.53 22.95 1.73
N ASN A 7 -11.72 23.31 0.74
CA ASN A 7 -12.11 24.20 -0.35
C ASN A 7 -12.08 23.49 -1.70
N GLY A 8 -13.24 23.37 -2.34
CA GLY A 8 -13.41 22.69 -3.62
C GLY A 8 -13.27 23.61 -4.86
N ASN A 9 -12.55 24.74 -4.77
CA ASN A 9 -12.41 25.72 -5.86
C ASN A 9 -11.24 25.43 -6.85
N GLY A 10 -10.42 24.42 -6.59
CA GLY A 10 -9.29 24.03 -7.44
C GLY A 10 -8.04 24.91 -7.32
N THR A 11 -8.03 25.91 -6.42
CA THR A 11 -6.93 26.89 -6.31
C THR A 11 -6.39 27.03 -4.90
N THR A 12 -7.19 26.71 -3.89
CA THR A 12 -6.79 26.77 -2.48
C THR A 12 -6.30 25.39 -2.04
N PRO A 13 -5.04 25.24 -1.60
CA PRO A 13 -4.54 23.96 -1.10
C PRO A 13 -5.30 23.48 0.14
N ASN A 14 -5.52 22.18 0.23
CA ASN A 14 -6.27 21.53 1.32
C ASN A 14 -5.38 20.68 2.25
N ASP A 15 -4.06 20.67 2.03
CA ASP A 15 -3.11 19.80 2.73
C ASP A 15 -3.22 19.91 4.25
N SER A 16 -3.07 21.11 4.80
CA SER A 16 -3.11 21.34 6.25
C SER A 16 -4.48 21.05 6.89
N ILE A 17 -5.56 21.25 6.14
CA ILE A 17 -6.93 20.94 6.61
C ILE A 17 -7.11 19.45 6.71
N LEU A 18 -6.70 18.69 5.69
CA LEU A 18 -6.81 17.23 5.69
C LEU A 18 -5.93 16.60 6.76
N GLU A 19 -4.70 17.09 6.93
CA GLU A 19 -3.81 16.65 8.01
C GLU A 19 -4.41 16.89 9.39
N ALA A 20 -4.99 18.06 9.65
CA ALA A 20 -5.64 18.37 10.92
C ALA A 20 -6.84 17.43 11.19
N ILE A 21 -7.59 17.07 10.15
CA ILE A 21 -8.71 16.12 10.28
C ILE A 21 -8.17 14.71 10.57
N PHE A 22 -7.11 14.25 9.90
CA PHE A 22 -6.50 12.97 10.18
C PHE A 22 -6.08 12.83 11.64
N LEU A 23 -5.48 13.88 12.22
CA LEU A 23 -5.10 13.90 13.64
C LEU A 23 -6.31 13.77 14.59
N GLN A 24 -7.48 14.26 14.18
CA GLN A 24 -8.70 14.14 15.00
C GLN A 24 -9.36 12.77 14.94
N VAL A 25 -9.22 12.05 13.82
CA VAL A 25 -9.96 10.81 13.55
C VAL A 25 -9.08 9.55 13.52
N SER A 26 -7.76 9.68 13.67
CA SER A 26 -6.80 8.56 13.55
C SER A 26 -7.11 7.38 14.46
N ASP A 27 -7.59 7.62 15.67
CA ASP A 27 -7.85 6.56 16.66
C ASP A 27 -9.22 5.88 16.47
N SER A 28 -10.18 6.58 15.85
CA SER A 28 -11.57 6.09 15.72
C SER A 28 -11.90 5.53 14.34
N GLY A 29 -11.10 5.90 13.34
CA GLY A 29 -11.46 5.70 11.94
C GLY A 29 -12.58 6.63 11.48
N ALA A 30 -12.64 6.89 10.17
CA ALA A 30 -13.66 7.77 9.60
C ALA A 30 -13.88 7.54 8.10
N ILE A 31 -15.07 7.95 7.62
CA ILE A 31 -15.31 8.18 6.19
C ILE A 31 -15.32 9.69 5.96
N LEU A 32 -14.34 10.16 5.21
CA LEU A 32 -14.19 11.57 4.85
C LEU A 32 -14.87 11.82 3.50
N ASN A 33 -16.07 12.38 3.55
CA ASN A 33 -16.86 12.65 2.35
C ASN A 33 -16.48 14.01 1.73
N PHE A 34 -16.01 13.98 0.50
CA PHE A 34 -15.73 15.14 -0.33
C PHE A 34 -16.87 15.32 -1.34
N PRO A 35 -17.64 16.41 -1.26
CA PRO A 35 -18.71 16.67 -2.22
C PRO A 35 -18.14 17.02 -3.60
N ALA A 36 -19.03 17.29 -4.55
CA ALA A 36 -18.65 17.82 -5.85
C ALA A 36 -17.76 19.05 -5.71
N GLY A 37 -16.66 19.08 -6.45
CA GLY A 37 -15.67 20.15 -6.42
C GLY A 37 -14.28 19.69 -6.87
N ASN A 38 -13.37 20.65 -6.99
CA ASN A 38 -11.97 20.39 -7.30
C ASN A 38 -11.10 20.78 -6.08
N PHE A 39 -10.49 19.77 -5.45
CA PHE A 39 -9.70 19.92 -4.24
C PHE A 39 -8.22 19.84 -4.60
N LEU A 40 -7.51 20.96 -4.46
CA LEU A 40 -6.07 21.05 -4.72
C LEU A 40 -5.26 20.53 -3.54
N PHE A 41 -4.22 19.74 -3.82
CA PHE A 41 -3.22 19.27 -2.88
C PHE A 41 -1.82 19.44 -3.48
N ASN A 42 -0.90 19.95 -2.67
CA ASN A 42 0.49 20.20 -3.05
C ASN A 42 1.46 19.22 -2.37
N GLU A 43 0.95 18.35 -1.50
CA GLU A 43 1.73 17.33 -0.80
C GLU A 43 1.10 15.94 -0.95
N THR A 44 1.91 14.91 -0.70
CA THR A 44 1.42 13.53 -0.64
C THR A 44 0.39 13.39 0.48
N ILE A 45 -0.78 12.89 0.18
CA ILE A 45 -1.78 12.55 1.19
C ILE A 45 -1.39 11.22 1.84
N LEU A 46 -0.84 11.26 3.05
CA LEU A 46 -0.53 10.06 3.85
C LEU A 46 -1.77 9.66 4.62
N VAL A 47 -2.45 8.61 4.16
CA VAL A 47 -3.74 8.20 4.72
C VAL A 47 -3.53 7.28 5.92
N PRO A 48 -4.03 7.64 7.12
CA PRO A 48 -3.96 6.80 8.31
C PRO A 48 -4.84 5.55 8.22
N ASP A 49 -4.62 4.62 9.13
CA ASP A 49 -5.43 3.41 9.28
C ASP A 49 -6.92 3.71 9.50
N ASN A 50 -7.77 2.84 8.99
CA ASN A 50 -9.24 2.88 9.16
C ASN A 50 -9.90 4.14 8.57
N ILE A 51 -9.27 4.79 7.60
CA ILE A 51 -9.81 5.97 6.91
C ILE A 51 -10.28 5.61 5.51
N VAL A 52 -11.48 6.07 5.17
CA VAL A 52 -12.00 6.06 3.80
C VAL A 52 -12.11 7.48 3.29
N ILE A 53 -11.44 7.77 2.19
CA ILE A 53 -11.60 9.03 1.45
C ILE A 53 -12.59 8.76 0.33
N LYS A 54 -13.72 9.48 0.34
CA LYS A 54 -14.83 9.24 -0.59
C LYS A 54 -15.31 10.51 -1.24
N GLY A 55 -15.41 10.51 -2.57
CA GLY A 55 -16.03 11.55 -3.37
C GLY A 55 -17.49 11.25 -3.70
N ASP A 56 -18.17 12.22 -4.31
CA ASP A 56 -19.52 12.10 -4.85
C ASP A 56 -19.57 11.43 -6.26
N GLY A 57 -18.43 10.97 -6.75
CA GLY A 57 -18.25 10.35 -8.06
C GLY A 57 -17.04 10.93 -8.79
N ALA A 58 -16.42 10.15 -9.67
CA ALA A 58 -15.21 10.58 -10.40
C ALA A 58 -15.50 11.80 -11.35
N GLU A 59 -16.73 11.95 -11.82
CA GLU A 59 -17.12 13.11 -12.64
C GLU A 59 -17.43 14.35 -11.79
N ALA A 60 -17.66 14.19 -10.48
CA ALA A 60 -18.11 15.24 -9.58
C ALA A 60 -17.00 15.75 -8.66
N THR A 61 -16.17 14.84 -8.12
CA THR A 61 -15.13 15.16 -7.13
C THR A 61 -13.76 14.91 -7.74
N THR A 62 -12.97 15.96 -7.87
CA THR A 62 -11.58 15.88 -8.39
C THR A 62 -10.60 16.25 -7.29
N PHE A 63 -9.58 15.40 -7.11
CA PHE A 63 -8.37 15.71 -6.35
C PHE A 63 -7.27 16.08 -7.35
N THR A 64 -6.97 17.37 -7.42
CA THR A 64 -5.89 17.89 -8.26
C THR A 64 -4.59 17.86 -7.44
N MET A 65 -3.62 17.12 -7.95
CA MET A 65 -2.34 16.88 -7.27
C MET A 65 -1.22 17.61 -8.01
N ASP A 66 -0.68 18.65 -7.38
CA ASP A 66 0.49 19.43 -7.85
C ASP A 66 1.63 19.29 -6.85
N LEU A 67 2.36 18.19 -6.93
CA LEU A 67 3.31 17.76 -5.91
C LEU A 67 4.74 18.29 -6.13
N GLY A 68 4.92 19.21 -7.07
CA GLY A 68 6.24 19.78 -7.37
C GLY A 68 7.28 18.78 -7.85
N GLY A 69 6.82 17.67 -8.42
CA GLY A 69 7.71 16.72 -9.03
C GLY A 69 8.09 15.49 -8.22
N SER A 70 7.56 15.29 -7.04
CA SER A 70 7.94 14.14 -6.23
C SER A 70 6.78 13.65 -5.36
N GLY A 71 6.86 12.41 -4.90
CA GLY A 71 5.87 11.82 -4.01
C GLY A 71 4.70 11.13 -4.74
N HIS A 72 3.98 10.31 -4.02
CA HIS A 72 2.73 9.70 -4.44
C HIS A 72 1.56 10.67 -4.21
N SER A 73 0.48 10.57 -4.97
CA SER A 73 -0.72 11.34 -4.64
C SER A 73 -1.32 10.86 -3.32
N PHE A 74 -1.47 9.53 -3.18
CA PHE A 74 -1.87 8.90 -1.93
C PHE A 74 -0.80 7.88 -1.49
N GLY A 75 -0.34 7.98 -0.25
CA GLY A 75 0.55 7.02 0.41
C GLY A 75 -0.15 6.28 1.54
N ILE A 76 -0.21 4.95 1.45
CA ILE A 76 -0.75 4.06 2.47
C ILE A 76 0.41 3.17 2.93
N ASN A 77 1.05 3.54 4.05
CA ASN A 77 2.34 3.02 4.42
C ASN A 77 2.34 2.37 5.80
N GLY A 78 2.52 1.06 5.83
CA GLY A 78 2.91 0.33 7.03
C GLY A 78 4.43 0.25 7.15
N ALA A 79 4.91 -0.54 8.10
CA ALA A 79 6.33 -0.68 8.40
C ALA A 79 6.70 -2.12 8.75
N VAL A 80 7.96 -2.49 8.52
CA VAL A 80 8.54 -3.73 9.00
C VAL A 80 9.12 -3.54 10.40
N ASN A 81 8.90 -4.52 11.27
CA ASN A 81 9.52 -4.55 12.60
C ASN A 81 10.69 -5.54 12.61
N ASN A 82 11.86 -5.07 12.22
CA ASN A 82 13.07 -5.91 12.12
C ASN A 82 13.56 -6.48 13.46
N SER A 83 13.02 -6.04 14.60
CA SER A 83 13.37 -6.59 15.89
C SER A 83 12.64 -7.90 16.22
N ILE A 84 11.58 -8.23 15.47
CA ILE A 84 10.80 -9.46 15.63
C ILE A 84 10.95 -10.28 14.35
N THR A 85 11.93 -11.18 14.36
CA THR A 85 12.26 -12.02 13.21
C THR A 85 12.78 -13.38 13.67
N THR A 86 12.47 -14.45 12.95
CA THR A 86 12.95 -15.80 13.21
C THR A 86 13.18 -16.57 11.92
N PRO A 87 14.24 -17.40 11.80
CA PRO A 87 14.47 -18.23 10.64
C PRO A 87 13.55 -19.44 10.61
N PHE A 88 13.36 -20.01 9.42
CA PHE A 88 12.75 -21.34 9.27
C PHE A 88 13.74 -22.40 9.78
N THR A 89 13.19 -23.48 10.37
CA THR A 89 13.98 -24.64 10.81
C THR A 89 13.67 -25.88 9.99
N ASP A 90 12.66 -25.84 9.13
CA ASP A 90 12.31 -26.93 8.22
C ASP A 90 11.88 -26.38 6.87
N PHE A 91 11.93 -27.26 5.84
CA PHE A 91 11.37 -26.96 4.53
C PHE A 91 9.85 -26.74 4.64
N ALA A 92 9.35 -25.73 3.91
CA ALA A 92 7.92 -25.50 3.80
C ALA A 92 7.50 -25.54 2.33
N ALA A 93 6.57 -26.43 2.02
CA ALA A 93 6.09 -26.62 0.67
C ALA A 93 5.03 -25.58 0.29
N LYS A 94 4.94 -25.30 -1.00
CA LYS A 94 3.78 -24.61 -1.54
C LYS A 94 2.50 -25.35 -1.12
N ASP A 95 1.47 -24.58 -0.82
CA ASP A 95 0.15 -25.03 -0.35
C ASP A 95 0.11 -25.53 1.12
N ASP A 96 1.25 -25.54 1.85
CA ASP A 96 1.23 -25.70 3.31
C ASP A 96 0.56 -24.49 3.98
N ASP A 97 -0.17 -24.75 5.06
CA ASP A 97 -0.84 -23.72 5.88
C ASP A 97 -0.10 -23.42 7.20
N PHE A 98 1.13 -23.88 7.34
CA PHE A 98 2.03 -23.60 8.46
C PHE A 98 3.49 -23.49 8.02
N ILE A 99 4.31 -22.94 8.89
CA ILE A 99 5.77 -22.91 8.78
C ILE A 99 6.38 -23.31 10.13
N THR A 100 7.51 -24.02 10.10
CA THR A 100 8.28 -24.38 11.29
C THR A 100 9.43 -23.40 11.45
N VAL A 101 9.51 -22.76 12.63
CA VAL A 101 10.48 -21.66 12.89
C VAL A 101 11.20 -21.86 14.20
N ASP A 102 12.34 -21.18 14.39
CA ASP A 102 13.20 -21.32 15.55
C ASP A 102 12.55 -20.77 16.84
N ASP A 103 11.95 -19.59 16.77
CA ASP A 103 11.25 -18.99 17.91
C ASP A 103 9.87 -18.43 17.51
N PRO A 104 8.82 -19.26 17.56
CA PRO A 104 7.46 -18.78 17.31
C PRO A 104 6.88 -17.94 18.45
N SER A 105 7.45 -17.99 19.66
CA SER A 105 6.90 -17.35 20.86
C SER A 105 6.92 -15.81 20.81
N ILE A 106 7.76 -15.25 19.93
CA ILE A 106 7.83 -13.79 19.71
C ILE A 106 6.67 -13.24 18.89
N PHE A 107 5.82 -14.12 18.34
CA PHE A 107 4.64 -13.76 17.56
C PHE A 107 3.35 -14.06 18.33
N SER A 108 2.29 -13.41 17.90
CA SER A 108 0.93 -13.62 18.43
C SER A 108 -0.05 -13.92 17.32
N ILE A 109 -1.15 -14.59 17.67
CA ILE A 109 -2.29 -14.79 16.77
C ILE A 109 -2.79 -13.41 16.27
N GLY A 110 -3.01 -13.30 14.97
CA GLY A 110 -3.43 -12.05 14.35
C GLY A 110 -2.28 -11.14 13.89
N ASP A 111 -1.02 -11.43 14.26
CA ASP A 111 0.12 -10.70 13.72
C ASP A 111 0.25 -10.89 12.22
N TRP A 112 0.62 -9.84 11.53
CA TRP A 112 1.00 -9.89 10.13
C TRP A 112 2.51 -10.08 10.00
N ILE A 113 2.90 -10.98 9.12
CA ILE A 113 4.29 -11.32 8.84
C ILE A 113 4.60 -11.19 7.35
N GLN A 114 5.86 -10.90 7.07
CA GLN A 114 6.45 -11.09 5.75
C GLN A 114 7.36 -12.32 5.80
N ILE A 115 7.16 -13.25 4.87
CA ILE A 115 8.07 -14.36 4.61
C ILE A 115 9.04 -13.90 3.53
N ILE A 116 10.34 -14.11 3.75
CA ILE A 116 11.43 -13.66 2.87
C ILE A 116 12.43 -14.79 2.72
N GLN A 117 13.03 -14.90 1.55
CA GLN A 117 14.20 -15.78 1.31
C GLN A 117 15.28 -15.07 0.51
N ASN A 118 16.47 -15.62 0.47
CA ASN A 118 17.58 -15.13 -0.35
C ASN A 118 17.47 -15.70 -1.76
N ASP A 119 17.05 -14.88 -2.70
CA ASP A 119 16.88 -15.27 -4.12
C ASP A 119 18.11 -14.97 -4.99
N SER A 120 19.25 -14.61 -4.41
CA SER A 120 20.41 -14.12 -5.15
C SER A 120 20.89 -15.09 -6.26
N SER A 121 20.69 -16.39 -6.09
CA SER A 121 21.03 -17.40 -7.10
C SER A 121 20.02 -17.53 -8.25
N LEU A 122 18.85 -16.92 -8.13
CA LEU A 122 17.75 -17.03 -9.10
C LEU A 122 17.50 -15.76 -9.91
N ILE A 123 18.21 -14.68 -9.58
CA ILE A 123 17.98 -13.35 -10.16
C ILE A 123 19.19 -12.90 -10.99
N THR A 124 18.93 -12.02 -11.95
CA THR A 124 19.95 -11.37 -12.77
C THR A 124 20.27 -9.94 -12.35
N SER A 125 19.45 -9.36 -11.49
CA SER A 125 19.59 -7.97 -11.04
C SER A 125 19.52 -7.89 -9.51
N ALA A 126 20.51 -7.26 -8.91
CA ALA A 126 20.65 -7.21 -7.44
C ALA A 126 19.43 -6.61 -6.71
N TRP A 127 18.71 -5.69 -7.32
CA TRP A 127 17.49 -5.10 -6.74
C TRP A 127 16.37 -6.11 -6.52
N ALA A 128 16.37 -7.23 -7.26
CA ALA A 128 15.35 -8.27 -7.15
C ALA A 128 15.61 -9.24 -5.97
N ASN A 129 16.76 -9.17 -5.31
CA ASN A 129 17.05 -10.03 -4.17
C ASN A 129 16.12 -9.71 -2.99
N LYS A 130 15.55 -10.77 -2.39
CA LYS A 130 14.59 -10.67 -1.28
C LYS A 130 13.30 -9.91 -1.61
N THR A 131 12.94 -9.86 -2.89
CA THR A 131 11.66 -9.25 -3.32
C THR A 131 10.54 -10.27 -3.45
N VAL A 132 10.89 -11.54 -3.58
CA VAL A 132 9.92 -12.64 -3.61
C VAL A 132 9.58 -13.06 -2.18
N GLY A 133 8.29 -13.25 -1.92
CA GLY A 133 7.81 -13.65 -0.61
C GLY A 133 6.30 -13.50 -0.49
N GLN A 134 5.82 -13.49 0.75
CA GLN A 134 4.39 -13.42 1.03
C GLN A 134 4.12 -12.58 2.27
N ILE A 135 3.09 -11.74 2.20
CA ILE A 135 2.52 -11.06 3.37
C ILE A 135 1.29 -11.86 3.79
N ILE A 136 1.27 -12.29 5.05
CA ILE A 136 0.24 -13.19 5.55
C ILE A 136 -0.02 -12.97 7.04
N GLN A 137 -1.21 -13.30 7.52
CA GLN A 137 -1.59 -13.21 8.91
C GLN A 137 -1.40 -14.56 9.61
N ILE A 138 -0.97 -14.52 10.87
CA ILE A 138 -0.84 -15.70 11.73
C ILE A 138 -2.21 -16.07 12.28
N LYS A 139 -2.61 -17.31 12.04
CA LYS A 139 -3.87 -17.91 12.49
C LYS A 139 -3.75 -18.57 13.86
N ASP A 140 -2.61 -19.22 14.11
CA ASP A 140 -2.33 -19.91 15.39
C ASP A 140 -0.82 -20.03 15.60
N VAL A 141 -0.40 -20.21 16.86
CA VAL A 141 1.00 -20.32 17.28
C VAL A 141 1.16 -21.54 18.18
N THR A 142 2.11 -22.41 17.88
CA THR A 142 2.50 -23.56 18.71
C THR A 142 3.95 -23.45 19.17
N THR A 143 4.50 -24.50 19.77
CA THR A 143 5.86 -24.50 20.30
C THR A 143 6.95 -24.40 19.23
N ASP A 144 6.64 -24.78 17.99
CA ASP A 144 7.59 -24.86 16.87
C ASP A 144 7.01 -24.32 15.55
N LYS A 145 5.71 -23.97 15.51
CA LYS A 145 5.03 -23.60 14.26
C LYS A 145 4.22 -22.31 14.37
N LEU A 146 4.18 -21.62 13.24
CA LEU A 146 3.22 -20.57 12.95
C LEU A 146 2.23 -21.09 11.91
N PHE A 147 0.94 -21.17 12.26
CA PHE A 147 -0.13 -21.48 11.31
C PHE A 147 -0.60 -20.20 10.62
N LEU A 148 -0.95 -20.31 9.35
CA LEU A 148 -1.18 -19.20 8.46
C LEU A 148 -2.67 -19.11 8.05
N GLU A 149 -3.19 -17.91 7.87
CA GLU A 149 -4.58 -17.70 7.42
C GLU A 149 -4.83 -18.12 5.97
N SER A 150 -3.78 -18.27 5.18
CA SER A 150 -3.85 -18.79 3.81
C SER A 150 -2.60 -19.61 3.48
N PRO A 151 -2.66 -20.53 2.52
CA PRO A 151 -1.52 -21.37 2.21
C PRO A 151 -0.35 -20.61 1.60
N LEU A 152 0.82 -21.21 1.69
CA LEU A 152 2.04 -20.73 1.04
C LEU A 152 1.88 -20.78 -0.49
N ARG A 153 2.40 -19.77 -1.17
CA ARG A 153 2.35 -19.66 -2.64
C ARG A 153 3.59 -20.23 -3.32
N LEU A 154 4.65 -20.46 -2.56
CA LEU A 154 5.95 -20.91 -3.02
C LEU A 154 6.52 -21.94 -2.05
N ASP A 155 7.48 -22.75 -2.54
CA ASP A 155 8.35 -23.55 -1.70
C ASP A 155 9.43 -22.66 -1.05
N TYR A 156 9.69 -22.89 0.24
CA TYR A 156 10.76 -22.25 0.98
C TYR A 156 11.78 -23.28 1.45
N ASP A 157 12.90 -23.33 0.74
CA ASP A 157 14.00 -24.26 0.99
C ASP A 157 15.06 -23.59 1.88
N LEU A 158 15.53 -24.31 2.92
CA LEU A 158 16.54 -23.82 3.87
C LEU A 158 17.82 -23.38 3.22
N ILE A 159 18.16 -23.87 2.03
CA ILE A 159 19.33 -23.41 1.25
C ILE A 159 19.29 -21.93 0.88
N ARG A 160 18.09 -21.31 0.96
CA ARG A 160 17.86 -19.89 0.68
C ARG A 160 17.64 -19.07 1.93
N ASP A 161 17.98 -19.60 3.10
CA ASP A 161 17.86 -18.90 4.39
C ASP A 161 16.49 -18.21 4.56
N PRO A 162 15.35 -18.93 4.44
CA PRO A 162 14.04 -18.33 4.62
C PRO A 162 13.83 -17.90 6.07
N TYR A 163 13.18 -16.76 6.24
CA TYR A 163 12.84 -16.22 7.55
C TYR A 163 11.53 -15.46 7.51
N VAL A 164 10.93 -15.26 8.67
CA VAL A 164 9.80 -14.38 8.85
C VAL A 164 10.21 -13.14 9.64
N VAL A 165 9.55 -12.04 9.30
CA VAL A 165 9.66 -10.77 10.05
C VAL A 165 8.26 -10.22 10.29
N LYS A 166 8.01 -9.72 11.50
CA LYS A 166 6.75 -9.05 11.83
C LYS A 166 6.63 -7.74 11.06
N ILE A 167 5.44 -7.45 10.57
CA ILE A 167 5.11 -6.15 10.02
C ILE A 167 4.03 -5.46 10.84
N ASN A 168 4.05 -4.14 10.86
CA ASN A 168 2.99 -3.29 11.35
C ASN A 168 2.31 -2.68 10.10
N PRO A 169 1.32 -3.35 9.52
CA PRO A 169 0.75 -2.91 8.26
C PRO A 169 -0.15 -1.70 8.43
N ALA A 170 -0.16 -0.82 7.43
CA ALA A 170 -1.30 0.07 7.24
C ALA A 170 -2.53 -0.75 6.87
N LYS A 171 -3.71 -0.42 7.40
CA LYS A 171 -4.88 -1.28 7.27
C LYS A 171 -6.20 -0.54 7.13
N ASN A 172 -7.14 -1.19 6.44
CA ASN A 172 -8.52 -0.74 6.31
C ASN A 172 -8.63 0.67 5.72
N VAL A 173 -7.80 0.98 4.71
CA VAL A 173 -7.83 2.27 4.01
C VAL A 173 -8.54 2.12 2.68
N GLY A 174 -9.47 3.02 2.40
CA GLY A 174 -10.23 3.07 1.16
C GLY A 174 -10.12 4.41 0.43
N ILE A 175 -10.06 4.35 -0.91
CA ILE A 175 -10.17 5.53 -1.79
C ILE A 175 -11.30 5.26 -2.76
N GLU A 176 -12.36 6.07 -2.71
CA GLU A 176 -13.61 5.78 -3.38
C GLU A 176 -14.18 6.97 -4.15
N CYS A 177 -14.75 6.67 -5.33
CA CYS A 177 -15.69 7.55 -6.03
C CYS A 177 -15.14 8.98 -6.25
N LEU A 178 -13.90 9.13 -6.69
CA LEU A 178 -13.28 10.42 -7.01
C LEU A 178 -12.35 10.32 -8.21
N LYS A 179 -12.02 11.46 -8.77
CA LYS A 179 -10.96 11.59 -9.77
C LYS A 179 -9.65 12.04 -9.12
N ILE A 180 -8.56 11.40 -9.48
CA ILE A 180 -7.19 11.84 -9.20
C ILE A 180 -6.63 12.42 -10.50
N LEU A 181 -6.40 13.73 -10.52
CA LEU A 181 -5.75 14.42 -11.64
C LEU A 181 -4.37 14.89 -11.19
N ARG A 182 -3.32 14.29 -11.72
CA ARG A 182 -1.96 14.73 -11.46
C ARG A 182 -1.53 15.77 -12.49
N LEU A 183 -1.04 16.93 -12.04
CA LEU A 183 -0.60 18.04 -12.88
C LEU A 183 0.90 18.02 -13.17
N ASP A 184 1.70 17.59 -12.21
CA ASP A 184 3.15 17.66 -12.28
C ASP A 184 3.76 16.43 -12.94
N ASP A 185 4.36 16.63 -14.10
CA ASP A 185 5.30 15.66 -14.66
C ASP A 185 6.61 15.78 -13.90
N THR A 186 6.89 14.76 -13.17
CA THR A 186 8.09 14.74 -12.42
C THR A 186 9.02 13.72 -12.98
N SER A 187 10.08 14.18 -13.48
CA SER A 187 11.31 13.47 -13.70
C SER A 187 11.42 12.16 -12.89
N PRO A 188 12.23 11.22 -13.24
CA PRO A 188 12.27 9.77 -13.15
C PRO A 188 12.04 9.11 -11.79
N SER A 189 11.30 9.68 -10.88
CA SER A 189 10.95 8.99 -9.63
C SER A 189 9.84 7.97 -9.85
N HIS A 190 9.97 6.79 -9.28
CA HIS A 190 8.95 5.74 -9.33
C HIS A 190 7.76 6.09 -8.41
N THR A 191 7.09 7.22 -8.67
CA THR A 191 5.93 7.67 -7.91
C THR A 191 4.64 7.26 -8.59
N SER A 192 3.61 6.99 -7.81
CA SER A 192 2.32 6.50 -8.28
C SER A 192 1.19 7.37 -7.73
N ASN A 193 0.02 7.35 -8.36
CA ASN A 193 -1.11 8.08 -7.82
C ASN A 193 -1.61 7.45 -6.53
N VAL A 194 -1.72 6.12 -6.44
CA VAL A 194 -1.98 5.43 -5.17
C VAL A 194 -0.87 4.43 -4.90
N SER A 195 -0.21 4.54 -3.76
CA SER A 195 0.86 3.64 -3.36
C SER A 195 0.54 2.92 -2.06
N PHE A 196 0.46 1.61 -2.14
CA PHE A 196 0.36 0.70 -0.99
C PHE A 196 1.74 0.13 -0.69
N SER A 197 2.22 0.30 0.55
CA SER A 197 3.47 -0.26 1.04
C SER A 197 3.24 -0.89 2.41
N TYR A 198 3.45 -2.19 2.55
CA TYR A 198 3.07 -2.93 3.75
C TYR A 198 1.62 -2.65 4.18
N ALA A 199 0.71 -2.66 3.22
CA ALA A 199 -0.70 -2.39 3.45
C ALA A 199 -1.53 -3.66 3.35
N VAL A 200 -2.57 -3.78 4.18
CA VAL A 200 -3.46 -4.93 4.21
C VAL A 200 -4.93 -4.51 4.31
N ASN A 201 -5.83 -5.27 3.69
CA ASN A 201 -7.26 -5.00 3.74
C ASN A 201 -7.61 -3.58 3.25
N CYS A 202 -6.94 -3.10 2.21
CA CYS A 202 -7.15 -1.78 1.64
C CYS A 202 -7.79 -1.87 0.25
N TRP A 203 -8.40 -0.75 -0.20
CA TRP A 203 -9.08 -0.79 -1.50
C TRP A 203 -9.07 0.54 -2.24
N VAL A 204 -9.28 0.42 -3.55
CA VAL A 204 -9.57 1.50 -4.48
C VAL A 204 -10.83 1.11 -5.24
N ASN A 205 -11.86 1.93 -5.19
CA ASN A 205 -13.14 1.59 -5.81
C ASN A 205 -13.79 2.77 -6.51
N GLY A 206 -14.08 2.62 -7.80
CA GLY A 206 -14.83 3.63 -8.56
C GLY A 206 -14.09 4.95 -8.76
N ILE A 207 -12.76 4.93 -8.84
CA ILE A 207 -11.98 6.13 -9.13
C ILE A 207 -11.66 6.26 -10.61
N GLU A 208 -11.44 7.51 -11.05
CA GLU A 208 -10.70 7.83 -12.26
C GLU A 208 -9.30 8.31 -11.85
N SER A 209 -8.25 7.81 -12.49
CA SER A 209 -6.90 8.28 -12.27
C SER A 209 -6.30 8.70 -13.58
N GLU A 210 -6.06 10.01 -13.73
CA GLU A 210 -5.54 10.65 -14.92
C GLU A 210 -4.14 11.19 -14.68
N ASN A 211 -3.25 10.91 -15.59
CA ASN A 211 -1.82 11.20 -15.56
C ASN A 211 -1.09 10.54 -14.39
N CYS A 212 -0.10 9.74 -14.69
CA CYS A 212 0.80 9.18 -13.68
C CYS A 212 2.25 9.29 -14.15
N THR A 213 3.17 9.32 -13.20
CA THR A 213 4.60 9.35 -13.49
C THR A 213 5.18 7.95 -13.67
N PHE A 214 4.71 6.98 -12.89
CA PHE A 214 5.18 5.59 -12.94
C PHE A 214 4.01 4.61 -13.10
N SER A 215 3.04 4.65 -12.21
CA SER A 215 1.82 3.82 -12.29
C SER A 215 0.64 4.52 -11.59
N HIS A 216 -0.58 4.18 -11.99
CA HIS A 216 -1.77 4.69 -11.31
C HIS A 216 -1.90 4.09 -9.91
N VAL A 217 -1.69 2.79 -9.79
CA VAL A 217 -1.69 2.08 -8.50
C VAL A 217 -0.44 1.24 -8.38
N ARG A 218 0.21 1.30 -7.24
CA ARG A 218 1.36 0.48 -6.87
C ARG A 218 1.04 -0.29 -5.60
N ALA A 219 1.28 -1.60 -5.63
CA ALA A 219 1.24 -2.46 -4.46
C ALA A 219 2.63 -3.05 -4.20
N ASN A 220 3.20 -2.76 -3.04
CA ASN A 220 4.50 -3.26 -2.64
C ASN A 220 4.40 -3.92 -1.26
N ARG A 221 4.78 -5.19 -1.15
CA ARG A 221 4.73 -5.96 0.11
C ARG A 221 3.40 -5.79 0.83
N SER A 222 2.33 -5.96 0.12
CA SER A 222 0.96 -5.75 0.59
C SER A 222 0.09 -6.97 0.30
N SER A 223 -1.01 -7.13 1.04
CA SER A 223 -1.91 -8.27 0.92
C SER A 223 -3.38 -7.84 1.07
N ASN A 224 -4.31 -8.64 0.52
CA ASN A 224 -5.74 -8.37 0.59
C ASN A 224 -6.11 -6.98 0.09
N LEU A 225 -5.58 -6.59 -1.07
CA LEU A 225 -5.95 -5.35 -1.75
C LEU A 225 -7.06 -5.60 -2.76
N HIS A 226 -8.03 -4.70 -2.80
CA HIS A 226 -9.13 -4.75 -3.75
C HIS A 226 -9.16 -3.50 -4.63
N ILE A 227 -8.99 -3.67 -5.93
CA ILE A 227 -9.05 -2.59 -6.91
C ILE A 227 -10.18 -2.90 -7.88
N SER A 228 -11.19 -2.04 -7.94
CA SER A 228 -12.39 -2.31 -8.74
C SER A 228 -13.05 -1.07 -9.30
N LYS A 229 -13.81 -1.25 -10.40
CA LYS A 229 -14.66 -0.23 -11.03
C LYS A 229 -13.94 1.08 -11.31
N SER A 230 -12.64 1.02 -11.60
CA SER A 230 -11.79 2.19 -11.77
C SER A 230 -11.33 2.35 -13.21
N TYR A 231 -11.07 3.57 -13.61
CA TYR A 231 -10.56 3.92 -14.94
C TYR A 231 -9.20 4.61 -14.82
N PHE A 232 -8.16 3.96 -15.34
CA PHE A 232 -6.78 4.43 -15.30
C PHE A 232 -6.33 4.79 -16.71
N HIS A 233 -5.88 6.02 -16.91
CA HIS A 233 -5.49 6.49 -18.24
C HIS A 233 -4.46 7.61 -18.18
N HIS A 234 -3.71 7.72 -19.27
CA HIS A 234 -2.61 8.66 -19.48
C HIS A 234 -1.47 8.51 -18.48
N GLY A 235 -0.27 8.49 -18.99
CA GLY A 235 0.98 8.69 -18.27
C GLY A 235 1.71 9.86 -18.88
N PHE A 236 2.56 10.53 -18.14
CA PHE A 236 3.33 11.66 -18.66
C PHE A 236 4.40 11.23 -19.68
N ASP A 237 4.96 10.03 -19.52
CA ASP A 237 6.00 9.52 -20.40
C ASP A 237 5.73 8.03 -20.70
N TYR A 238 5.71 7.68 -21.99
CA TYR A 238 5.51 6.31 -22.46
C TYR A 238 6.78 5.68 -23.05
N GLY A 239 7.90 6.41 -23.09
CA GLY A 239 9.09 6.02 -23.85
C GLY A 239 10.30 5.62 -23.01
N GLY A 240 10.29 5.84 -21.72
CA GLY A 240 11.43 5.59 -20.84
C GLY A 240 11.38 4.22 -20.17
N GLY A 241 12.43 3.41 -20.31
CA GLY A 241 12.58 2.19 -19.54
C GLY A 241 12.52 2.48 -18.04
N GLY A 242 11.68 1.75 -17.28
CA GLY A 242 11.48 1.96 -15.86
C GLY A 242 10.52 3.10 -15.50
N ARG A 243 9.77 3.63 -16.48
CA ARG A 243 8.74 4.64 -16.32
C ARG A 243 7.44 4.20 -17.00
N ALA A 244 6.34 4.81 -16.61
CA ALA A 244 5.05 4.66 -17.29
C ALA A 244 4.59 3.20 -17.46
N TYR A 245 4.44 2.51 -16.36
CA TYR A 245 3.75 1.23 -16.28
C TYR A 245 2.24 1.44 -15.98
N GLY A 246 1.65 2.41 -16.61
CA GLY A 246 0.24 2.73 -16.47
C GLY A 246 -0.70 1.75 -17.13
#